data_4033bf1ae539217229c2b9d3ecb7949e
#
_entry.id   4033bf1ae539217229c2b9d3ecb7949e
#
_cell.length_a   1.000
_cell.length_b   1.000
_cell.length_c   1.000
_cell.angle_alpha   90.00
_cell.angle_beta   90.00
_cell.angle_gamma   90.00
#
_symmetry.space_group_name_H-M   'P 1'
#
loop_
_entity.id
_entity.type
_entity.pdbx_description
1 polymer ?
#
loop_
_entity_poly.entity_id
_entity_poly.type
_entity_poly.pdbx_seq_one_letter_code
_entity_poly.pdbx_strand_id
1 'polypeptide(L)'
;VRSPFPIGLWVWNEFVNSNGVLGKWMLKSFGSNPVLMSWVNPELRASVAKEVLRAHGYFRGNVTYDVVKQRNPKEAKIGYTVNTGPLFTIDSLDYVGFPPVADSLIRSSLAEAKVKKGDAFDVSTLDAERSRISSLFRNNGFFYYQSGYSSYLADTLQVPGHVQLRFQEADNIPQVAKRKWAIGNVDIDMRRNYGDTLRNTVKVRHLAVHYNGRRPPIRVGTILRNMRLMPGQPYSYLGHQESANRLSST
;
A
#
# COMPACT_ATOMS: atom_id res chain seq x y z
N VAL A 1 -1.67 14.08 28.26
CA VAL A 1 -1.73 14.44 29.69
C VAL A 1 -2.78 13.54 30.33
N ARG A 2 -2.37 12.56 31.16
CA ARG A 2 -3.31 11.72 31.89
C ARG A 2 -3.76 12.49 33.13
N SER A 3 -5.07 12.64 33.27
CA SER A 3 -5.65 13.13 34.53
C SER A 3 -5.20 12.24 35.69
N PRO A 4 -4.74 12.78 36.81
CA PRO A 4 -4.33 11.98 37.96
C PRO A 4 -5.49 11.17 38.56
N PHE A 5 -6.73 11.54 38.27
CA PHE A 5 -7.92 10.82 38.69
C PHE A 5 -8.75 10.41 37.45
N PRO A 6 -8.93 9.10 37.19
CA PRO A 6 -9.68 8.63 36.02
C PRO A 6 -11.20 8.72 36.26
N ILE A 7 -11.75 9.92 36.12
CA ILE A 7 -13.18 10.23 36.35
C ILE A 7 -14.09 9.25 35.60
N GLY A 8 -13.79 8.95 34.34
CA GLY A 8 -14.61 8.06 33.54
C GLY A 8 -14.68 6.63 34.08
N LEU A 9 -13.56 6.11 34.59
CA LEU A 9 -13.50 4.80 35.21
C LEU A 9 -14.23 4.76 36.56
N TRP A 10 -14.12 5.86 37.34
CA TRP A 10 -14.87 6.02 38.59
C TRP A 10 -16.38 6.04 38.32
N VAL A 11 -16.84 6.85 37.37
CA VAL A 11 -18.26 6.90 36.98
C VAL A 11 -18.74 5.52 36.52
N TRP A 12 -17.93 4.81 35.74
CA TRP A 12 -18.29 3.46 35.30
C TRP A 12 -18.46 2.50 36.48
N ASN A 13 -17.52 2.47 37.42
CA ASN A 13 -17.58 1.57 38.58
C ASN A 13 -18.80 1.87 39.49
N GLU A 14 -19.15 3.14 39.65
CA GLU A 14 -20.22 3.55 40.55
C GLU A 14 -21.62 3.31 39.92
N PHE A 15 -21.73 3.55 38.61
CA PHE A 15 -23.04 3.55 37.94
C PHE A 15 -23.30 2.39 36.98
N VAL A 16 -22.35 1.47 36.79
CA VAL A 16 -22.54 0.34 35.86
C VAL A 16 -23.74 -0.55 36.22
N ASN A 17 -24.06 -0.70 37.49
CA ASN A 17 -25.18 -1.47 38.00
C ASN A 17 -26.41 -0.60 38.34
N SER A 18 -26.37 0.70 38.04
CA SER A 18 -27.47 1.60 38.37
C SER A 18 -28.64 1.41 37.40
N ASN A 19 -29.82 1.14 37.94
CA ASN A 19 -31.08 1.04 37.17
C ASN A 19 -31.78 2.38 36.99
N GLY A 20 -31.34 3.45 37.72
CA GLY A 20 -31.93 4.77 37.67
C GLY A 20 -31.59 5.55 36.39
N VAL A 21 -32.51 6.45 35.99
CA VAL A 21 -32.32 7.27 34.77
C VAL A 21 -31.08 8.17 34.91
N LEU A 22 -30.82 8.73 36.06
CA LEU A 22 -29.66 9.59 36.34
C LEU A 22 -28.35 8.80 36.25
N GLY A 23 -28.29 7.60 36.82
CA GLY A 23 -27.11 6.73 36.75
C GLY A 23 -26.78 6.27 35.32
N LYS A 24 -27.81 5.92 34.55
CA LYS A 24 -27.64 5.58 33.12
C LYS A 24 -27.16 6.77 32.31
N TRP A 25 -27.64 7.97 32.58
CA TRP A 25 -27.20 9.21 31.94
C TRP A 25 -25.73 9.52 32.29
N MET A 26 -25.35 9.45 33.57
CA MET A 26 -23.98 9.63 34.01
C MET A 26 -23.03 8.62 33.36
N LEU A 27 -23.42 7.34 33.30
CA LEU A 27 -22.63 6.28 32.66
C LEU A 27 -22.43 6.56 31.16
N LYS A 28 -23.49 6.97 30.47
CA LYS A 28 -23.43 7.26 29.03
C LYS A 28 -22.60 8.50 28.69
N SER A 29 -22.67 9.55 29.55
CA SER A 29 -22.02 10.83 29.28
C SER A 29 -20.56 10.87 29.73
N PHE A 30 -20.21 10.20 30.82
CA PHE A 30 -18.90 10.30 31.45
C PHE A 30 -18.24 8.95 31.76
N GLY A 31 -18.97 7.82 31.64
CA GLY A 31 -18.43 6.51 31.93
C GLY A 31 -17.44 6.06 30.87
N SER A 32 -16.28 5.53 31.29
CA SER A 32 -15.31 4.86 30.43
C SER A 32 -15.21 3.41 30.85
N ASN A 33 -15.45 2.49 29.91
CA ASN A 33 -15.34 1.06 30.19
C ASN A 33 -13.90 0.72 30.61
N PRO A 34 -13.70 -0.11 31.65
CA PRO A 34 -12.37 -0.60 32.00
C PRO A 34 -11.83 -1.46 30.86
N VAL A 35 -10.56 -1.27 30.55
CA VAL A 35 -9.86 -2.15 29.63
C VAL A 35 -9.40 -3.38 30.43
N LEU A 36 -10.04 -4.50 30.18
CA LEU A 36 -9.70 -5.74 30.87
C LEU A 36 -8.34 -6.27 30.40
N MET A 37 -7.57 -6.82 31.33
CA MET A 37 -6.25 -7.41 31.07
C MET A 37 -6.32 -8.53 30.03
N SER A 38 -7.40 -9.31 30.02
CA SER A 38 -7.67 -10.35 29.01
C SER A 38 -7.81 -9.81 27.58
N TRP A 39 -8.19 -8.54 27.40
CA TRP A 39 -8.33 -7.91 26.08
C TRP A 39 -7.02 -7.30 25.58
N VAL A 40 -6.09 -7.01 26.48
CA VAL A 40 -4.84 -6.33 26.10
C VAL A 40 -3.89 -7.25 25.37
N ASN A 41 -3.88 -8.55 25.72
CA ASN A 41 -2.96 -9.57 25.22
C ASN A 41 -1.51 -9.04 25.09
N PRO A 42 -0.78 -8.85 26.20
CA PRO A 42 0.53 -8.21 26.16
C PRO A 42 1.58 -9.01 25.40
N GLU A 43 1.45 -10.33 25.37
CA GLU A 43 2.33 -11.23 24.61
C GLU A 43 2.21 -10.97 23.10
N LEU A 44 0.98 -10.91 22.57
CA LEU A 44 0.74 -10.59 21.17
C LEU A 44 1.28 -9.20 20.82
N ARG A 45 1.09 -8.21 21.69
CA ARG A 45 1.64 -6.86 21.48
C ARG A 45 3.16 -6.84 21.47
N ALA A 46 3.80 -7.59 22.34
CA ALA A 46 5.26 -7.72 22.34
C ALA A 46 5.77 -8.42 21.06
N SER A 47 5.09 -9.47 20.61
CA SER A 47 5.45 -10.15 19.34
C SER A 47 5.26 -9.24 18.12
N VAL A 48 4.15 -8.51 18.03
CA VAL A 48 3.93 -7.52 16.95
C VAL A 48 5.00 -6.42 16.98
N ALA A 49 5.34 -5.91 18.17
CA ALA A 49 6.40 -4.91 18.29
C ALA A 49 7.77 -5.45 17.84
N LYS A 50 8.06 -6.73 18.07
CA LYS A 50 9.26 -7.40 17.58
C LYS A 50 9.27 -7.51 16.04
N GLU A 51 8.14 -7.83 15.42
CA GLU A 51 8.04 -7.83 13.95
C GLU A 51 8.19 -6.42 13.36
N VAL A 52 7.67 -5.38 14.04
CA VAL A 52 7.91 -3.98 13.64
C VAL A 52 9.40 -3.64 13.70
N LEU A 53 10.12 -4.06 14.74
CA LEU A 53 11.57 -3.87 14.82
C LEU A 53 12.29 -4.53 13.64
N ARG A 54 11.93 -5.76 13.29
CA ARG A 54 12.49 -6.47 12.14
C ARG A 54 12.21 -5.75 10.82
N ALA A 55 10.99 -5.25 10.65
CA ALA A 55 10.61 -4.49 9.45
C ALA A 55 11.45 -3.22 9.26
N HIS A 56 11.97 -2.65 10.35
CA HIS A 56 12.87 -1.49 10.34
C HIS A 56 14.36 -1.83 10.52
N GLY A 57 14.76 -3.08 10.22
CA GLY A 57 16.17 -3.48 10.19
C GLY A 57 16.78 -3.87 11.54
N TYR A 58 16.01 -3.94 12.60
CA TYR A 58 16.47 -4.40 13.91
C TYR A 58 16.24 -5.91 14.07
N PHE A 59 16.91 -6.73 13.27
CA PHE A 59 16.68 -8.18 13.23
C PHE A 59 16.99 -8.90 14.55
N ARG A 60 17.89 -8.35 15.37
CA ARG A 60 18.21 -8.85 16.70
C ARG A 60 17.40 -8.19 17.80
N GLY A 61 16.42 -7.36 17.42
CA GLY A 61 15.52 -6.68 18.35
C GLY A 61 14.70 -7.67 19.17
N ASN A 62 14.49 -7.35 20.43
CA ASN A 62 13.65 -8.12 21.34
C ASN A 62 12.75 -7.20 22.15
N VAL A 63 11.53 -7.66 22.38
CA VAL A 63 10.54 -6.95 23.21
C VAL A 63 10.01 -7.90 24.25
N THR A 64 10.15 -7.53 25.51
CA THR A 64 9.60 -8.24 26.65
C THR A 64 8.51 -7.39 27.31
N TYR A 65 7.68 -8.03 28.12
CA TYR A 65 6.67 -7.31 28.88
C TYR A 65 6.63 -7.81 30.32
N ASP A 66 6.27 -6.91 31.22
CA ASP A 66 6.07 -7.18 32.63
C ASP A 66 4.71 -6.64 33.07
N VAL A 67 4.01 -7.42 33.89
CA VAL A 67 2.76 -7.02 34.51
C VAL A 67 3.04 -6.53 35.92
N VAL A 68 3.03 -5.22 36.11
CA VAL A 68 3.29 -4.60 37.40
C VAL A 68 1.98 -4.46 38.19
N LYS A 69 1.87 -5.22 39.28
CA LYS A 69 0.73 -5.08 40.20
C LYS A 69 0.72 -3.69 40.83
N GLN A 70 -0.45 -3.09 40.91
CA GLN A 70 -0.66 -1.79 41.54
C GLN A 70 -1.11 -1.98 43.01
N ARG A 71 -1.14 -0.86 43.77
CA ARG A 71 -1.66 -0.86 45.15
C ARG A 71 -3.12 -1.32 45.21
N ASN A 72 -3.91 -0.97 44.20
CA ASN A 72 -5.24 -1.49 44.00
C ASN A 72 -5.15 -2.87 43.29
N PRO A 73 -5.61 -3.98 43.91
CA PRO A 73 -5.50 -5.31 43.31
C PRO A 73 -6.34 -5.50 42.03
N LYS A 74 -7.28 -4.59 41.76
CA LYS A 74 -8.08 -4.58 40.54
C LYS A 74 -7.40 -3.83 39.38
N GLU A 75 -6.22 -3.26 39.60
CA GLU A 75 -5.46 -2.49 38.62
C GLU A 75 -4.11 -3.15 38.35
N ALA A 76 -3.70 -3.15 37.08
CA ALA A 76 -2.36 -3.56 36.68
C ALA A 76 -1.80 -2.59 35.66
N LYS A 77 -0.48 -2.43 35.63
CA LYS A 77 0.25 -1.75 34.56
C LYS A 77 1.03 -2.76 33.76
N ILE A 78 1.11 -2.55 32.46
CA ILE A 78 1.98 -3.34 31.60
C ILE A 78 3.15 -2.45 31.21
N GLY A 79 4.34 -2.90 31.56
CA GLY A 79 5.60 -2.34 31.08
C GLY A 79 6.08 -3.14 29.88
N TYR A 80 6.56 -2.46 28.84
CA TYR A 80 7.25 -3.11 27.72
C TYR A 80 8.69 -2.62 27.72
N THR A 81 9.62 -3.58 27.71
CA THR A 81 11.05 -3.30 27.58
C THR A 81 11.48 -3.65 26.17
N VAL A 82 11.99 -2.66 25.46
CA VAL A 82 12.42 -2.79 24.06
C VAL A 82 13.94 -2.72 24.02
N ASN A 83 14.57 -3.78 23.50
CA ASN A 83 15.97 -3.79 23.15
C ASN A 83 16.07 -3.91 21.63
N THR A 84 16.50 -2.86 20.96
CA THR A 84 16.54 -2.80 19.49
C THR A 84 17.69 -3.64 18.92
N GLY A 85 18.81 -3.75 19.63
CA GLY A 85 20.05 -4.26 19.06
C GLY A 85 20.60 -3.32 17.95
N PRO A 86 21.57 -3.79 17.15
CA PRO A 86 22.13 -3.00 16.05
C PRO A 86 21.15 -2.88 14.87
N LEU A 87 21.19 -1.73 14.21
CA LEU A 87 20.52 -1.50 12.95
C LEU A 87 21.30 -2.17 11.81
N PHE A 88 20.63 -2.93 10.97
CA PHE A 88 21.21 -3.55 9.79
C PHE A 88 21.08 -2.62 8.58
N THR A 89 22.14 -2.55 7.78
CA THR A 89 22.20 -1.78 6.54
C THR A 89 22.30 -2.70 5.32
N ILE A 90 21.93 -2.19 4.16
CA ILE A 90 21.95 -2.95 2.91
C ILE A 90 23.38 -3.02 2.38
N ASP A 91 23.92 -4.23 2.19
CA ASP A 91 25.22 -4.47 1.55
C ASP A 91 25.12 -4.53 0.04
N SER A 92 24.15 -5.30 -0.46
CA SER A 92 23.92 -5.45 -1.90
C SER A 92 22.44 -5.62 -2.23
N LEU A 93 22.10 -5.24 -3.47
CA LEU A 93 20.78 -5.48 -4.05
C LEU A 93 20.96 -6.02 -5.47
N ASP A 94 20.55 -7.27 -5.68
CA ASP A 94 20.59 -7.93 -6.97
C ASP A 94 19.17 -8.12 -7.52
N TYR A 95 19.01 -7.91 -8.84
CA TYR A 95 17.76 -8.16 -9.56
C TYR A 95 17.94 -9.43 -10.40
N VAL A 96 17.16 -10.47 -10.13
CA VAL A 96 17.34 -11.80 -10.76
C VAL A 96 16.02 -12.40 -11.21
N GLY A 97 16.09 -13.28 -12.22
CA GLY A 97 14.93 -14.05 -12.68
C GLY A 97 13.96 -13.30 -13.58
N PHE A 98 14.24 -12.04 -13.92
CA PHE A 98 13.39 -11.28 -14.83
C PHE A 98 13.66 -11.65 -16.31
N PRO A 99 12.62 -11.65 -17.18
CA PRO A 99 12.81 -11.78 -18.62
C PRO A 99 13.80 -10.74 -19.17
N PRO A 100 14.56 -11.04 -20.26
CA PRO A 100 15.63 -10.13 -20.73
C PRO A 100 15.18 -8.69 -20.99
N VAL A 101 13.96 -8.51 -21.51
CA VAL A 101 13.41 -7.17 -21.77
C VAL A 101 13.10 -6.43 -20.45
N ALA A 102 12.58 -7.13 -19.47
CA ALA A 102 12.28 -6.56 -18.15
C ALA A 102 13.57 -6.24 -17.37
N ASP A 103 14.57 -7.14 -17.43
CA ASP A 103 15.89 -6.92 -16.83
C ASP A 103 16.58 -5.67 -17.43
N SER A 104 16.54 -5.51 -18.76
CA SER A 104 17.06 -4.31 -19.43
C SER A 104 16.40 -3.02 -18.93
N LEU A 105 15.07 -3.03 -18.72
CA LEU A 105 14.35 -1.87 -18.15
C LEU A 105 14.80 -1.57 -16.73
N ILE A 106 14.96 -2.59 -15.90
CA ILE A 106 15.46 -2.42 -14.52
C ILE A 106 16.84 -1.76 -14.55
N ARG A 107 17.78 -2.35 -15.33
CA ARG A 107 19.17 -1.85 -15.42
C ARG A 107 19.25 -0.41 -15.92
N SER A 108 18.42 -0.05 -16.90
CA SER A 108 18.40 1.34 -17.41
C SER A 108 17.85 2.37 -16.41
N SER A 109 17.13 1.90 -15.38
CA SER A 109 16.48 2.75 -14.36
C SER A 109 17.09 2.62 -12.96
N LEU A 110 18.27 2.00 -12.80
CA LEU A 110 18.91 1.79 -11.49
C LEU A 110 19.20 3.10 -10.75
N ALA A 111 19.45 4.20 -11.46
CA ALA A 111 19.63 5.51 -10.85
C ALA A 111 18.42 5.97 -10.02
N GLU A 112 17.21 5.50 -10.38
CA GLU A 112 15.95 5.82 -9.71
C GLU A 112 15.60 4.84 -8.58
N ALA A 113 16.42 3.82 -8.34
CA ALA A 113 16.19 2.81 -7.32
C ALA A 113 15.98 3.44 -5.95
N LYS A 114 14.94 2.98 -5.25
CA LYS A 114 14.59 3.46 -3.90
C LYS A 114 15.46 2.86 -2.82
N VAL A 115 16.10 1.76 -3.13
CA VAL A 115 16.97 0.99 -2.23
C VAL A 115 18.40 1.07 -2.75
N LYS A 116 19.34 1.49 -1.90
CA LYS A 116 20.75 1.64 -2.26
C LYS A 116 21.63 0.93 -1.23
N LYS A 117 22.82 0.56 -1.66
CA LYS A 117 23.87 0.06 -0.76
C LYS A 117 24.18 1.11 0.31
N GLY A 118 24.23 0.68 1.57
CA GLY A 118 24.48 1.52 2.73
C GLY A 118 23.22 2.10 3.39
N ASP A 119 22.07 2.05 2.72
CA ASP A 119 20.80 2.46 3.34
C ASP A 119 20.44 1.53 4.50
N ALA A 120 19.74 2.07 5.49
CA ALA A 120 19.13 1.23 6.53
C ALA A 120 18.09 0.29 5.90
N PHE A 121 18.03 -0.95 6.38
CA PHE A 121 16.99 -1.87 5.95
C PHE A 121 15.63 -1.38 6.46
N ASP A 122 14.68 -1.22 5.55
CA ASP A 122 13.31 -0.84 5.86
C ASP A 122 12.34 -1.46 4.83
N VAL A 123 11.36 -2.22 5.31
CA VAL A 123 10.37 -2.90 4.46
C VAL A 123 9.57 -1.89 3.63
N SER A 124 9.29 -0.70 4.16
CA SER A 124 8.56 0.32 3.41
C SER A 124 9.32 0.81 2.20
N THR A 125 10.65 0.93 2.29
CA THR A 125 11.53 1.28 1.17
C THR A 125 11.59 0.16 0.12
N LEU A 126 11.59 -1.11 0.58
CA LEU A 126 11.52 -2.26 -0.31
C LEU A 126 10.17 -2.31 -1.07
N ASP A 127 9.06 -2.02 -0.39
CA ASP A 127 7.74 -1.94 -1.02
C ASP A 127 7.62 -0.75 -1.99
N ALA A 128 8.28 0.36 -1.70
CA ALA A 128 8.40 1.49 -2.62
C ALA A 128 9.18 1.09 -3.89
N GLU A 129 10.25 0.29 -3.77
CA GLU A 129 10.99 -0.25 -4.91
C GLU A 129 10.14 -1.23 -5.73
N ARG A 130 9.40 -2.13 -5.09
CA ARG A 130 8.43 -3.01 -5.79
C ARG A 130 7.41 -2.20 -6.59
N SER A 131 6.90 -1.13 -6.01
CA SER A 131 5.93 -0.24 -6.66
C SER A 131 6.57 0.52 -7.82
N ARG A 132 7.84 0.96 -7.69
CA ARG A 132 8.60 1.59 -8.77
C ARG A 132 8.78 0.63 -9.95
N ILE A 133 9.24 -0.60 -9.70
CA ILE A 133 9.41 -1.63 -10.75
C ILE A 133 8.08 -1.96 -11.41
N SER A 134 7.01 -2.11 -10.65
CA SER A 134 5.67 -2.33 -11.21
C SER A 134 5.25 -1.18 -12.13
N SER A 135 5.47 0.06 -11.72
CA SER A 135 5.17 1.24 -12.53
C SER A 135 6.03 1.31 -13.78
N LEU A 136 7.35 1.02 -13.65
CA LEU A 136 8.28 0.94 -14.77
C LEU A 136 7.78 -0.06 -15.84
N PHE A 137 7.42 -1.28 -15.42
CA PHE A 137 6.93 -2.30 -16.33
C PHE A 137 5.61 -1.90 -16.97
N ARG A 138 4.64 -1.43 -16.20
CA ARG A 138 3.34 -1.00 -16.71
C ARG A 138 3.43 0.19 -17.67
N ASN A 139 4.42 1.05 -17.52
CA ASN A 139 4.69 2.14 -18.46
C ASN A 139 5.41 1.67 -19.74
N ASN A 140 5.93 0.46 -19.76
CA ASN A 140 6.65 -0.12 -20.88
C ASN A 140 5.95 -1.34 -21.50
N GLY A 141 4.64 -1.41 -21.40
CA GLY A 141 3.79 -2.39 -22.08
C GLY A 141 3.35 -3.58 -21.25
N PHE A 142 3.84 -3.79 -20.03
CA PHE A 142 3.43 -4.93 -19.21
C PHE A 142 2.10 -4.63 -18.48
N PHE A 143 1.01 -4.58 -19.23
CA PHE A 143 -0.31 -4.13 -18.78
C PHE A 143 -0.80 -4.85 -17.51
N TYR A 144 -0.65 -6.16 -17.44
CA TYR A 144 -1.14 -6.99 -16.33
C TYR A 144 -0.15 -7.11 -15.17
N TYR A 145 1.02 -6.47 -15.26
CA TYR A 145 2.00 -6.57 -14.20
C TYR A 145 1.54 -5.82 -12.93
N GLN A 146 1.78 -6.41 -11.77
CA GLN A 146 1.41 -5.86 -10.46
C GLN A 146 2.60 -5.94 -9.49
N SER A 147 2.64 -5.09 -8.47
CA SER A 147 3.70 -5.07 -7.47
C SER A 147 3.83 -6.40 -6.70
N GLY A 148 2.72 -7.14 -6.52
CA GLY A 148 2.71 -8.47 -5.92
C GLY A 148 3.41 -9.57 -6.74
N TYR A 149 3.77 -9.30 -8.00
CA TYR A 149 4.50 -10.25 -8.86
C TYR A 149 6.02 -10.18 -8.71
N SER A 150 6.51 -9.42 -7.77
CA SER A 150 7.90 -9.41 -7.36
C SER A 150 8.01 -9.64 -5.87
N SER A 151 9.08 -10.30 -5.47
CA SER A 151 9.43 -10.57 -4.08
C SER A 151 10.90 -10.23 -3.85
N TYR A 152 11.30 -10.15 -2.60
CA TYR A 152 12.70 -10.04 -2.25
C TYR A 152 13.06 -11.08 -1.18
N LEU A 153 14.27 -11.57 -1.28
CA LEU A 153 14.90 -12.41 -0.29
C LEU A 153 15.97 -11.56 0.40
N ALA A 154 16.01 -11.65 1.73
CA ALA A 154 16.97 -10.94 2.55
C ALA A 154 17.85 -11.96 3.29
N ASP A 155 19.14 -11.94 3.03
CA ASP A 155 20.13 -12.71 3.78
C ASP A 155 20.82 -11.79 4.79
N THR A 156 20.70 -12.16 6.07
CA THR A 156 21.27 -11.42 7.22
C THR A 156 22.41 -12.19 7.90
N LEU A 157 22.83 -13.32 7.32
CA LEU A 157 23.79 -14.23 7.97
C LEU A 157 25.20 -14.10 7.39
N GLN A 158 25.33 -13.83 6.08
CA GLN A 158 26.63 -13.85 5.42
C GLN A 158 27.52 -12.69 5.82
N VAL A 159 26.96 -11.49 5.99
CA VAL A 159 27.71 -10.30 6.36
C VAL A 159 27.18 -9.75 7.68
N PRO A 160 27.99 -9.78 8.76
CA PRO A 160 27.52 -9.31 10.07
C PRO A 160 27.08 -7.85 10.06
N GLY A 161 25.86 -7.57 10.53
CA GLY A 161 25.29 -6.23 10.60
C GLY A 161 24.77 -5.68 9.27
N HIS A 162 24.78 -6.50 8.21
CA HIS A 162 24.34 -6.11 6.88
C HIS A 162 23.33 -7.10 6.31
N VAL A 163 22.59 -6.65 5.30
CA VAL A 163 21.59 -7.44 4.58
C VAL A 163 21.98 -7.49 3.11
N GLN A 164 22.08 -8.69 2.55
CA GLN A 164 22.15 -8.90 1.11
C GLN A 164 20.75 -9.15 0.58
N LEU A 165 20.30 -8.30 -0.34
CA LEU A 165 18.97 -8.34 -0.90
C LEU A 165 18.99 -8.94 -2.30
N ARG A 166 18.05 -9.82 -2.59
CA ARG A 166 17.75 -10.32 -3.92
C ARG A 166 16.32 -9.99 -4.27
N PHE A 167 16.13 -9.14 -5.26
CA PHE A 167 14.84 -8.80 -5.81
C PHE A 167 14.55 -9.72 -7.01
N GLN A 168 13.45 -10.46 -6.99
CA GLN A 168 13.14 -11.49 -7.99
C GLN A 168 11.67 -11.51 -8.34
N GLU A 169 11.34 -12.16 -9.46
CA GLU A 169 9.95 -12.50 -9.75
C GLU A 169 9.40 -13.44 -8.67
N ALA A 170 8.15 -13.22 -8.27
CA ALA A 170 7.42 -14.13 -7.40
C ALA A 170 7.08 -15.43 -8.15
N ASP A 171 6.84 -16.50 -7.39
CA ASP A 171 6.36 -17.75 -7.97
C ASP A 171 4.95 -17.59 -8.55
N ASN A 172 4.62 -18.38 -9.57
CA ASN A 172 3.27 -18.46 -10.17
C ASN A 172 2.72 -17.17 -10.80
N ILE A 173 3.58 -16.35 -11.42
CA ILE A 173 3.12 -15.19 -12.19
C ILE A 173 2.40 -15.65 -13.47
N PRO A 174 1.20 -15.14 -13.75
CA PRO A 174 0.49 -15.45 -14.99
C PRO A 174 1.29 -15.05 -16.22
N GLN A 175 1.32 -15.90 -17.25
CA GLN A 175 2.08 -15.64 -18.48
C GLN A 175 1.68 -14.33 -19.18
N VAL A 176 0.41 -13.92 -19.05
CA VAL A 176 -0.09 -12.65 -19.59
C VAL A 176 0.60 -11.44 -18.95
N ALA A 177 1.02 -11.53 -17.69
CA ALA A 177 1.73 -10.45 -16.99
C ALA A 177 3.20 -10.32 -17.41
N LYS A 178 3.78 -11.39 -17.99
CA LYS A 178 5.16 -11.42 -18.49
C LYS A 178 5.31 -10.92 -19.93
N ARG A 179 4.20 -10.60 -20.60
CA ARG A 179 4.18 -10.16 -22.00
C ARG A 179 3.93 -8.66 -22.11
N LYS A 180 4.52 -8.07 -23.16
CA LYS A 180 4.19 -6.70 -23.55
C LYS A 180 2.89 -6.66 -24.34
N TRP A 181 2.11 -5.64 -24.09
CA TRP A 181 0.83 -5.34 -24.73
C TRP A 181 0.92 -4.01 -25.44
N ALA A 182 0.40 -3.96 -26.65
CA ALA A 182 0.25 -2.72 -27.39
C ALA A 182 -1.21 -2.25 -27.34
N ILE A 183 -1.41 -0.97 -27.52
CA ILE A 183 -2.74 -0.38 -27.65
C ILE A 183 -3.35 -0.85 -28.98
N GLY A 184 -4.56 -1.38 -28.92
CA GLY A 184 -5.38 -1.69 -30.07
C GLY A 184 -6.19 -0.47 -30.54
N ASN A 185 -7.44 -0.70 -30.94
CA ASN A 185 -8.37 0.39 -31.22
C ASN A 185 -8.73 1.14 -29.94
N VAL A 186 -9.00 2.43 -30.09
CA VAL A 186 -9.45 3.27 -28.97
C VAL A 186 -10.88 3.73 -29.27
N ASP A 187 -11.80 3.23 -28.47
CA ASP A 187 -13.22 3.54 -28.57
C ASP A 187 -13.67 4.33 -27.35
N ILE A 188 -14.44 5.39 -27.54
CA ILE A 188 -14.97 6.24 -26.47
C ILE A 188 -16.49 6.30 -26.56
N ASP A 189 -17.12 5.80 -25.51
CA ASP A 189 -18.55 5.84 -25.33
C ASP A 189 -18.97 7.10 -24.55
N MET A 190 -19.69 8.03 -25.19
CA MET A 190 -20.25 9.21 -24.54
C MET A 190 -21.69 8.95 -24.11
N ARG A 191 -21.87 8.48 -22.88
CA ARG A 191 -23.18 8.21 -22.28
C ARG A 191 -23.55 9.30 -21.29
N ARG A 192 -24.81 9.70 -21.26
CA ARG A 192 -25.39 10.53 -20.19
C ARG A 192 -25.86 9.67 -19.03
N ASN A 193 -26.49 8.52 -19.35
CA ASN A 193 -26.93 7.52 -18.39
C ASN A 193 -26.34 6.17 -18.77
N TYR A 194 -26.12 5.29 -17.79
CA TYR A 194 -25.51 3.99 -18.00
C TYR A 194 -26.25 3.11 -19.04
N GLY A 195 -27.57 3.24 -19.11
CA GLY A 195 -28.44 2.49 -20.05
C GLY A 195 -28.60 3.12 -21.44
N ASP A 196 -27.93 4.24 -21.76
CA ASP A 196 -28.10 4.91 -23.04
C ASP A 196 -27.59 4.04 -24.20
N THR A 197 -28.43 3.92 -25.24
CA THR A 197 -28.04 3.28 -26.50
C THR A 197 -27.35 4.30 -27.40
N LEU A 198 -26.08 4.05 -27.72
CA LEU A 198 -25.29 4.92 -28.60
C LEU A 198 -25.55 4.57 -30.06
N ARG A 199 -26.24 5.48 -30.78
CA ARG A 199 -26.70 5.25 -32.18
C ARG A 199 -25.75 5.79 -33.22
N ASN A 200 -24.90 6.74 -32.87
CA ASN A 200 -24.01 7.43 -33.77
C ASN A 200 -22.55 7.18 -33.48
N THR A 201 -21.74 7.09 -34.53
CA THR A 201 -20.29 6.88 -34.40
C THR A 201 -19.57 7.89 -35.32
N VAL A 202 -18.60 8.56 -34.78
CA VAL A 202 -17.65 9.40 -35.54
C VAL A 202 -16.25 8.80 -35.38
N LYS A 203 -15.60 8.48 -36.50
CA LYS A 203 -14.21 8.01 -36.53
C LYS A 203 -13.31 9.16 -36.97
N VAL A 204 -12.31 9.48 -36.18
CA VAL A 204 -11.32 10.52 -36.50
C VAL A 204 -9.94 9.99 -36.15
N ARG A 205 -9.08 9.81 -37.16
CA ARG A 205 -7.74 9.19 -37.04
C ARG A 205 -7.84 7.78 -36.42
N HIS A 206 -7.32 7.62 -35.23
CA HIS A 206 -7.26 6.35 -34.48
C HIS A 206 -8.36 6.20 -33.43
N LEU A 207 -9.29 7.13 -33.38
CA LEU A 207 -10.32 7.19 -32.33
C LEU A 207 -11.71 6.96 -32.94
N ALA A 208 -12.51 6.09 -32.38
CA ALA A 208 -13.93 5.99 -32.61
C ALA A 208 -14.70 6.55 -31.41
N VAL A 209 -15.62 7.44 -31.65
CA VAL A 209 -16.45 8.07 -30.62
C VAL A 209 -17.90 7.71 -30.87
N HIS A 210 -18.49 7.03 -29.92
CA HIS A 210 -19.88 6.61 -29.91
C HIS A 210 -20.71 7.55 -29.04
N TYR A 211 -21.82 8.05 -29.57
CA TYR A 211 -22.66 9.00 -28.86
C TYR A 211 -24.14 8.87 -29.26
N ASN A 212 -25.01 9.57 -28.54
CA ASN A 212 -26.40 9.70 -28.86
C ASN A 212 -26.74 11.18 -29.12
N GLY A 213 -27.66 11.42 -30.08
CA GLY A 213 -28.07 12.77 -30.46
C GLY A 213 -27.43 13.28 -31.74
N ARG A 214 -27.72 14.52 -32.12
CA ARG A 214 -27.31 15.11 -33.42
C ARG A 214 -25.81 15.41 -33.50
N ARG A 215 -25.15 15.65 -32.38
CA ARG A 215 -23.70 15.95 -32.26
C ARG A 215 -23.13 15.33 -31.00
N PRO A 216 -21.82 14.94 -30.97
CA PRO A 216 -21.18 14.50 -29.76
C PRO A 216 -21.20 15.59 -28.69
N PRO A 217 -21.43 15.24 -27.40
CA PRO A 217 -21.44 16.20 -26.30
C PRO A 217 -20.13 16.98 -26.16
N ILE A 218 -19.01 16.31 -26.39
CA ILE A 218 -17.67 16.90 -26.38
C ILE A 218 -17.09 16.83 -27.78
N ARG A 219 -16.42 17.89 -28.20
CA ARG A 219 -15.78 17.95 -29.53
C ARG A 219 -14.69 16.88 -29.63
N VAL A 220 -14.73 16.06 -30.68
CA VAL A 220 -13.75 14.97 -30.91
C VAL A 220 -12.31 15.50 -30.95
N GLY A 221 -12.07 16.71 -31.45
CA GLY A 221 -10.76 17.36 -31.41
C GLY A 221 -10.23 17.63 -30.00
N THR A 222 -11.11 17.88 -29.04
CA THR A 222 -10.73 18.03 -27.62
C THR A 222 -10.30 16.69 -27.05
N ILE A 223 -11.03 15.64 -27.36
CA ILE A 223 -10.68 14.27 -26.94
C ILE A 223 -9.31 13.87 -27.49
N LEU A 224 -9.08 14.06 -28.79
CA LEU A 224 -7.81 13.75 -29.44
C LEU A 224 -6.61 14.48 -28.82
N ARG A 225 -6.77 15.74 -28.43
CA ARG A 225 -5.69 16.51 -27.78
C ARG A 225 -5.38 15.98 -26.35
N ASN A 226 -6.38 15.45 -25.68
CA ASN A 226 -6.25 14.97 -24.31
C ASN A 226 -5.89 13.47 -24.20
N MET A 227 -5.98 12.72 -25.32
CA MET A 227 -5.67 11.31 -25.39
C MET A 227 -4.16 11.08 -25.57
N ARG A 228 -3.56 10.27 -24.73
CA ARG A 228 -2.15 9.84 -24.80
C ARG A 228 -1.98 8.39 -25.29
N LEU A 229 -3.08 7.67 -25.43
CA LEU A 229 -3.08 6.30 -25.90
C LEU A 229 -3.18 6.28 -27.42
N MET A 230 -2.20 5.66 -28.09
CA MET A 230 -2.19 5.56 -29.55
C MET A 230 -2.07 4.10 -29.97
N PRO A 231 -2.88 3.63 -30.93
CA PRO A 231 -2.81 2.29 -31.46
C PRO A 231 -1.40 1.93 -31.95
N GLY A 232 -0.99 0.68 -31.71
CA GLY A 232 0.32 0.16 -32.07
C GLY A 232 1.46 0.52 -31.10
N GLN A 233 1.26 1.47 -30.21
CA GLN A 233 2.25 1.81 -29.19
C GLN A 233 2.14 0.86 -27.97
N PRO A 234 3.26 0.59 -27.28
CA PRO A 234 3.20 -0.13 -26.01
C PRO A 234 2.27 0.56 -25.02
N TYR A 235 1.52 -0.23 -24.26
CA TYR A 235 0.69 0.32 -23.20
C TYR A 235 1.54 1.12 -22.21
N SER A 236 1.02 2.28 -21.78
CA SER A 236 1.58 3.10 -20.73
C SER A 236 0.52 3.41 -19.66
N TYR A 237 0.76 2.99 -18.44
CA TYR A 237 -0.13 3.26 -17.31
C TYR A 237 -0.25 4.77 -17.03
N LEU A 238 0.88 5.48 -17.08
CA LEU A 238 0.89 6.94 -16.92
C LEU A 238 0.10 7.62 -18.03
N GLY A 239 0.33 7.21 -19.28
CA GLY A 239 -0.42 7.73 -20.43
C GLY A 239 -1.92 7.48 -20.31
N HIS A 240 -2.31 6.32 -19.76
CA HIS A 240 -3.72 6.01 -19.48
C HIS A 240 -4.28 6.94 -18.40
N GLN A 241 -3.62 7.08 -17.26
CA GLN A 241 -4.06 7.95 -16.16
C GLN A 241 -4.14 9.42 -16.59
N GLU A 242 -3.14 9.91 -17.32
CA GLU A 242 -3.15 11.28 -17.84
C GLU A 242 -4.34 11.51 -18.78
N SER A 243 -4.62 10.54 -19.66
CA SER A 243 -5.77 10.62 -20.56
C SER A 243 -7.09 10.66 -19.80
N ALA A 244 -7.25 9.78 -18.82
CA ALA A 244 -8.45 9.72 -17.97
C ALA A 244 -8.65 11.02 -17.18
N ASN A 245 -7.59 11.52 -16.53
CA ASN A 245 -7.64 12.75 -15.74
C ASN A 245 -7.97 13.99 -16.59
N ARG A 246 -7.38 14.11 -17.79
CA ARG A 246 -7.65 15.21 -18.70
C ARG A 246 -9.06 15.17 -19.28
N LEU A 247 -9.57 13.97 -19.55
CA LEU A 247 -10.94 13.80 -20.06
C LEU A 247 -11.98 14.02 -18.96
N SER A 248 -11.70 13.66 -17.71
CA SER A 248 -12.60 13.90 -16.58
C SER A 248 -12.71 15.38 -16.19
N SER A 249 -11.72 16.20 -16.55
CA SER A 249 -11.70 17.65 -16.30
C SER A 249 -12.27 18.50 -17.45
N THR A 250 -12.77 17.85 -18.53
CA THR A 250 -13.33 18.50 -19.72
C THR A 250 -14.85 18.50 -19.71
#